data_1b611715cdde7f27b2ef4c7e5c80561f
#
_entry.id   1b611715cdde7f27b2ef4c7e5c80561f
#
_cell.length_a   1.000
_cell.length_b   1.000
_cell.length_c   1.000
_cell.angle_alpha   90.00
_cell.angle_beta   90.00
_cell.angle_gamma   90.00
#
_symmetry.space_group_name_H-M   'P 1'
#
loop_
_entity.id
_entity.type
_entity.pdbx_description
1 polymer ?
#
loop_
_entity_poly.entity_id
_entity_poly.type
_entity_poly.pdbx_seq_one_letter_code
_entity_poly.pdbx_strand_id
1 'polypeptide(L)'
;MRHISFKDSFFTVLLIVIASLAYNKRSTSAFIDYNEPGSYKVQALSIPTEIEFAGETIQLKEADLIERMDKELLVNTYWQSNTILMLKRAHKYFPQIEKILAEEGVPEDFKYLALIESGLENVTSSAGAKGFWQIMRTTGREYGLEVNANVDERYNIDLSTRVACKYLIKAKEKFGSWTLAAASYNRGMSGIKRLLEKQQSETYYDLL
;
A
#
# COMPACT_ATOMS: atom_id res chain seq x y z
N MET A 1 20.92 -1.15 -13.77
CA MET A 1 19.75 -1.41 -12.93
C MET A 1 20.03 -0.83 -11.55
N ARG A 2 19.44 0.31 -11.19
CA ARG A 2 19.58 0.91 -9.85
C ARG A 2 18.77 0.06 -8.88
N HIS A 3 19.39 -0.47 -7.85
CA HIS A 3 18.69 -1.03 -6.70
C HIS A 3 17.81 0.08 -6.11
N ILE A 4 16.50 -0.07 -6.27
CA ILE A 4 15.52 0.76 -5.57
C ILE A 4 15.75 0.47 -4.09
N SER A 5 16.11 1.50 -3.33
CA SER A 5 16.34 1.38 -1.90
C SER A 5 15.04 0.94 -1.23
N PHE A 6 15.13 0.05 -0.25
CA PHE A 6 14.01 -0.46 0.53
C PHE A 6 13.17 0.64 1.22
N LYS A 7 13.78 1.82 1.43
CA LYS A 7 13.09 3.03 1.92
C LYS A 7 12.11 3.60 0.89
N ASP A 8 12.44 3.52 -0.40
CA ASP A 8 11.62 4.06 -1.47
C ASP A 8 10.36 3.23 -1.71
N SER A 9 10.42 1.90 -1.47
CA SER A 9 9.30 1.00 -1.72
C SER A 9 8.11 1.22 -0.78
N PHE A 10 8.34 1.51 0.51
CA PHE A 10 7.24 1.72 1.47
C PHE A 10 6.53 3.06 1.27
N PHE A 11 7.27 4.10 0.90
CA PHE A 11 6.67 5.41 0.57
C PHE A 11 5.81 5.34 -0.68
N THR A 12 6.27 4.59 -1.68
CA THR A 12 5.49 4.29 -2.89
C THR A 12 4.14 3.68 -2.52
N VAL A 13 4.13 2.78 -1.53
CA VAL A 13 2.96 2.07 -1.02
C VAL A 13 1.93 3.01 -0.39
N LEU A 14 2.34 3.82 0.56
CA LEU A 14 1.44 4.72 1.29
C LEU A 14 0.86 5.79 0.37
N LEU A 15 1.64 6.25 -0.61
CA LEU A 15 1.27 7.34 -1.49
C LEU A 15 0.35 6.94 -2.66
N ILE A 16 0.40 5.70 -3.14
CA ILE A 16 -0.57 5.19 -4.14
C ILE A 16 -1.97 5.15 -3.55
N VAL A 17 -2.10 4.69 -2.30
CA VAL A 17 -3.36 4.66 -1.55
C VAL A 17 -3.97 6.06 -1.47
N ILE A 18 -3.14 7.04 -1.17
CA ILE A 18 -3.57 8.41 -0.93
C ILE A 18 -3.90 9.15 -2.22
N ALA A 19 -3.15 8.96 -3.28
CA ALA A 19 -3.44 9.56 -4.58
C ALA A 19 -4.82 9.12 -5.12
N SER A 20 -5.22 7.86 -4.87
CA SER A 20 -6.54 7.36 -5.28
C SER A 20 -7.68 7.92 -4.41
N LEU A 21 -7.46 8.16 -3.12
CA LEU A 21 -8.45 8.76 -2.20
C LEU A 21 -8.62 10.26 -2.44
N ALA A 22 -7.53 11.00 -2.66
CA ALA A 22 -7.58 12.43 -2.99
C ALA A 22 -8.26 12.69 -4.35
N TYR A 23 -8.07 11.80 -5.32
CA TYR A 23 -8.74 11.86 -6.61
C TYR A 23 -10.26 11.67 -6.50
N ASN A 24 -10.73 10.82 -5.61
CA ASN A 24 -12.16 10.53 -5.44
C ASN A 24 -12.93 11.67 -4.72
N LYS A 25 -12.27 12.49 -3.89
CA LYS A 25 -12.91 13.63 -3.18
C LYS A 25 -12.98 14.94 -3.98
N ARG A 26 -12.24 15.08 -5.07
CA ARG A 26 -12.18 16.30 -5.91
C ARG A 26 -12.32 16.07 -7.41
N SER A 27 -13.09 15.07 -7.80
CA SER A 27 -13.43 14.89 -9.22
C SER A 27 -14.40 15.96 -9.71
N THR A 28 -13.90 17.16 -9.92
CA THR A 28 -14.42 18.00 -10.99
C THR A 28 -13.81 17.45 -12.26
N SER A 29 -14.65 16.81 -13.05
CA SER A 29 -14.36 16.16 -14.31
C SER A 29 -13.52 17.02 -15.26
N ALA A 30 -12.22 16.75 -15.34
CA ALA A 30 -11.50 17.00 -16.56
C ALA A 30 -11.81 15.81 -17.49
N PHE A 31 -12.90 15.90 -18.26
CA PHE A 31 -13.12 15.02 -19.38
C PHE A 31 -11.97 15.24 -20.37
N ILE A 32 -11.20 14.20 -20.63
CA ILE A 32 -10.28 14.18 -21.77
C ILE A 32 -11.20 14.15 -22.99
N ASP A 33 -11.25 15.23 -23.73
CA ASP A 33 -11.92 15.27 -25.01
C ASP A 33 -11.06 14.49 -26.03
N TYR A 34 -11.50 13.28 -26.33
CA TYR A 34 -10.83 12.40 -27.31
C TYR A 34 -10.96 12.86 -28.76
N ASN A 35 -11.64 14.00 -29.05
CA ASN A 35 -11.92 14.46 -30.38
C ASN A 35 -10.88 15.45 -30.95
N GLU A 36 -9.89 15.86 -30.12
CA GLU A 36 -8.78 16.70 -30.62
C GLU A 36 -7.53 15.83 -30.85
N PRO A 37 -7.13 15.55 -32.07
CA PRO A 37 -5.89 14.84 -32.37
C PRO A 37 -4.68 15.68 -31.95
N GLY A 38 -3.98 15.30 -30.88
CA GLY A 38 -2.63 15.78 -30.64
C GLY A 38 -2.34 16.55 -29.36
N SER A 39 -3.25 16.66 -28.40
CA SER A 39 -2.93 17.39 -27.15
C SER A 39 -2.84 16.50 -25.91
N TYR A 40 -1.93 15.52 -25.90
CA TYR A 40 -1.50 14.92 -24.65
C TYR A 40 -0.69 15.95 -23.85
N LYS A 41 -1.31 16.53 -22.82
CA LYS A 41 -0.66 17.52 -21.96
C LYS A 41 -0.17 16.85 -20.68
N VAL A 42 1.12 16.87 -20.46
CA VAL A 42 1.71 16.57 -19.17
C VAL A 42 1.62 17.82 -18.29
N GLN A 43 0.97 17.74 -17.16
CA GLN A 43 0.79 18.84 -16.22
C GLN A 43 1.31 18.44 -14.85
N ALA A 44 1.87 19.40 -14.12
CA ALA A 44 2.18 19.21 -12.70
C ALA A 44 0.85 19.05 -11.94
N LEU A 45 0.84 18.09 -10.98
CA LEU A 45 -0.33 17.82 -10.17
C LEU A 45 -0.32 18.70 -8.90
N SER A 46 -1.50 19.07 -8.43
CA SER A 46 -1.60 19.75 -7.14
C SER A 46 -1.30 18.78 -6.02
N ILE A 47 -0.30 19.09 -5.20
CA ILE A 47 0.04 18.30 -4.03
C ILE A 47 -0.89 18.68 -2.88
N PRO A 48 -1.57 17.73 -2.22
CA PRO A 48 -2.38 18.03 -1.05
C PRO A 48 -1.51 18.46 0.13
N THR A 49 -2.03 19.30 1.01
CA THR A 49 -1.35 19.72 2.23
C THR A 49 -1.46 18.70 3.36
N GLU A 50 -2.47 17.85 3.26
CA GLU A 50 -2.72 16.75 4.19
C GLU A 50 -3.34 15.56 3.47
N ILE A 51 -3.16 14.40 4.04
CA ILE A 51 -3.69 13.12 3.58
C ILE A 51 -4.25 12.33 4.74
N GLU A 52 -5.17 11.45 4.46
CA GLU A 52 -5.74 10.55 5.45
C GLU A 52 -5.48 9.10 5.06
N PHE A 53 -5.07 8.28 6.03
CA PHE A 53 -4.92 6.85 5.87
C PHE A 53 -5.42 6.13 7.12
N ALA A 54 -6.37 5.24 6.95
CA ALA A 54 -6.94 4.42 8.02
C ALA A 54 -7.49 5.26 9.21
N GLY A 55 -8.04 6.45 8.93
CA GLY A 55 -8.52 7.41 9.92
C GLY A 55 -7.42 8.22 10.60
N GLU A 56 -6.16 8.10 10.17
CA GLU A 56 -5.03 8.88 10.69
C GLU A 56 -4.67 9.99 9.68
N THR A 57 -4.72 11.25 10.12
CA THR A 57 -4.37 12.42 9.29
C THR A 57 -2.86 12.65 9.30
N ILE A 58 -2.30 12.89 8.13
CA ILE A 58 -0.88 13.14 7.91
C ILE A 58 -0.71 14.51 7.29
N GLN A 59 0.05 15.38 7.94
CA GLN A 59 0.39 16.70 7.42
C GLN A 59 1.62 16.61 6.52
N LEU A 60 1.50 17.08 5.29
CA LEU A 60 2.62 17.14 4.33
C LEU A 60 3.31 18.51 4.44
N LYS A 61 4.13 18.69 5.47
CA LYS A 61 4.82 19.96 5.74
C LYS A 61 6.30 19.92 5.37
N GLU A 62 6.93 18.76 5.52
CA GLU A 62 8.35 18.60 5.26
C GLU A 62 8.63 18.54 3.76
N ALA A 63 9.66 19.22 3.32
CA ALA A 63 10.02 19.32 1.89
C ALA A 63 10.24 17.93 1.26
N ASP A 64 10.90 17.02 1.99
CA ASP A 64 11.14 15.64 1.54
C ASP A 64 9.84 14.85 1.35
N LEU A 65 8.86 15.04 2.25
CA LEU A 65 7.53 14.42 2.13
C LEU A 65 6.77 14.94 0.91
N ILE A 66 6.84 16.25 0.68
CA ILE A 66 6.20 16.91 -0.48
C ILE A 66 6.83 16.40 -1.78
N GLU A 67 8.15 16.33 -1.87
CA GLU A 67 8.86 15.84 -3.05
C GLU A 67 8.52 14.38 -3.36
N ARG A 68 8.45 13.53 -2.33
CA ARG A 68 8.07 12.13 -2.47
C ARG A 68 6.62 12.00 -2.94
N MET A 69 5.70 12.80 -2.40
CA MET A 69 4.31 12.82 -2.84
C MET A 69 4.19 13.23 -4.29
N ASP A 70 4.86 14.31 -4.71
CA ASP A 70 4.86 14.78 -6.10
C ASP A 70 5.34 13.69 -7.05
N LYS A 71 6.46 13.05 -6.73
CA LYS A 71 7.00 11.93 -7.51
C LYS A 71 5.98 10.80 -7.67
N GLU A 72 5.33 10.38 -6.59
CA GLU A 72 4.38 9.27 -6.66
C GLU A 72 3.10 9.65 -7.42
N LEU A 73 2.62 10.86 -7.26
CA LEU A 73 1.49 11.38 -8.03
C LEU A 73 1.82 11.39 -9.54
N LEU A 74 2.99 11.92 -9.92
CA LEU A 74 3.45 11.95 -11.30
C LEU A 74 3.60 10.56 -11.89
N VAL A 75 4.31 9.66 -11.19
CA VAL A 75 4.54 8.29 -11.67
C VAL A 75 3.21 7.57 -11.90
N ASN A 76 2.31 7.59 -10.92
CA ASN A 76 1.05 6.86 -11.03
C ASN A 76 0.07 7.49 -12.03
N THR A 77 0.12 8.80 -12.24
CA THR A 77 -0.72 9.48 -13.24
C THR A 77 -0.25 9.20 -14.66
N TYR A 78 1.06 9.21 -14.89
CA TYR A 78 1.61 9.13 -16.23
C TYR A 78 2.11 7.74 -16.65
N TRP A 79 2.20 6.79 -15.73
CA TRP A 79 2.40 5.38 -16.05
C TRP A 79 1.07 4.68 -16.35
N GLN A 80 0.36 5.22 -17.31
CA GLN A 80 -1.06 4.95 -17.58
C GLN A 80 -1.39 3.46 -17.77
N SER A 81 -0.60 2.71 -18.52
CA SER A 81 -0.87 1.30 -18.78
C SER A 81 -0.87 0.46 -17.49
N ASN A 82 0.09 0.72 -16.61
CA ASN A 82 0.19 0.03 -15.31
C ASN A 82 -0.98 0.44 -14.39
N THR A 83 -1.26 1.73 -14.30
CA THR A 83 -2.37 2.26 -13.49
C THR A 83 -3.72 1.71 -13.95
N ILE A 84 -3.98 1.65 -15.26
CA ILE A 84 -5.21 1.06 -15.81
C ILE A 84 -5.33 -0.43 -15.46
N LEU A 85 -4.24 -1.19 -15.55
CA LEU A 85 -4.24 -2.60 -15.18
C LEU A 85 -4.51 -2.79 -13.67
N MET A 86 -3.89 -1.97 -12.82
CA MET A 86 -4.14 -1.98 -11.38
C MET A 86 -5.61 -1.64 -11.06
N LEU A 87 -6.19 -0.63 -11.70
CA LEU A 87 -7.60 -0.26 -11.51
C LEU A 87 -8.56 -1.39 -11.93
N LYS A 88 -8.29 -2.07 -13.05
CA LYS A 88 -9.09 -3.23 -13.48
C LYS A 88 -9.03 -4.38 -12.48
N ARG A 89 -7.84 -4.67 -11.93
CA ARG A 89 -7.68 -5.72 -10.91
C ARG A 89 -8.32 -5.29 -9.58
N ALA A 90 -8.18 -4.04 -9.17
CA ALA A 90 -8.84 -3.48 -8.01
C ALA A 90 -10.36 -3.64 -8.10
N HIS A 91 -10.97 -3.27 -9.23
CA HIS A 91 -12.41 -3.47 -9.45
C HIS A 91 -12.83 -4.94 -9.29
N LYS A 92 -11.99 -5.89 -9.70
CA LYS A 92 -12.28 -7.32 -9.60
C LYS A 92 -12.13 -7.87 -8.17
N TYR A 93 -11.09 -7.46 -7.43
CA TYR A 93 -10.69 -8.14 -6.20
C TYR A 93 -10.97 -7.33 -4.93
N PHE A 94 -11.10 -6.00 -5.01
CA PHE A 94 -11.38 -5.18 -3.84
C PHE A 94 -12.68 -5.55 -3.11
N PRO A 95 -13.82 -5.83 -3.79
CA PRO A 95 -15.03 -6.19 -3.07
C PRO A 95 -14.88 -7.40 -2.14
N GLN A 96 -14.07 -8.39 -2.54
CA GLN A 96 -13.77 -9.56 -1.72
C GLN A 96 -12.84 -9.23 -0.56
N ILE A 97 -11.79 -8.44 -0.81
CA ILE A 97 -10.83 -8.00 0.21
C ILE A 97 -11.51 -7.09 1.24
N GLU A 98 -12.27 -6.09 0.80
CA GLU A 98 -12.99 -5.12 1.64
C GLU A 98 -13.94 -5.83 2.61
N LYS A 99 -14.69 -6.83 2.12
CA LYS A 99 -15.55 -7.64 2.96
C LYS A 99 -14.79 -8.29 4.12
N ILE A 100 -13.63 -8.89 3.84
CA ILE A 100 -12.82 -9.56 4.85
C ILE A 100 -12.18 -8.55 5.82
N LEU A 101 -11.67 -7.42 5.31
CA LEU A 101 -11.15 -6.34 6.15
C LEU A 101 -12.21 -5.86 7.15
N ALA A 102 -13.45 -5.64 6.68
CA ALA A 102 -14.57 -5.23 7.53
C ALA A 102 -14.94 -6.30 8.58
N GLU A 103 -14.97 -7.59 8.18
CA GLU A 103 -15.24 -8.72 9.09
C GLU A 103 -14.19 -8.82 10.21
N GLU A 104 -12.92 -8.53 9.90
CA GLU A 104 -11.79 -8.61 10.83
C GLU A 104 -11.54 -7.29 11.59
N GLY A 105 -12.30 -6.22 11.31
CA GLY A 105 -12.15 -4.91 11.97
C GLY A 105 -10.89 -4.14 11.55
N VAL A 106 -10.37 -4.37 10.36
CA VAL A 106 -9.24 -3.66 9.78
C VAL A 106 -9.75 -2.57 8.85
N PRO A 107 -9.22 -1.33 8.89
CA PRO A 107 -9.64 -0.26 7.99
C PRO A 107 -9.57 -0.65 6.51
N GLU A 108 -10.58 -0.20 5.77
CA GLU A 108 -10.74 -0.51 4.33
C GLU A 108 -9.52 -0.10 3.49
N ASP A 109 -8.82 0.95 3.88
CA ASP A 109 -7.63 1.45 3.19
C ASP A 109 -6.53 0.40 3.03
N PHE A 110 -6.49 -0.63 3.87
CA PHE A 110 -5.53 -1.72 3.76
C PHE A 110 -5.72 -2.59 2.50
N LYS A 111 -6.81 -2.47 1.76
CA LYS A 111 -6.95 -3.10 0.43
C LYS A 111 -5.87 -2.63 -0.54
N TYR A 112 -5.43 -1.38 -0.39
CA TYR A 112 -4.36 -0.82 -1.21
C TYR A 112 -2.99 -1.42 -0.87
N LEU A 113 -2.79 -1.91 0.36
CA LEU A 113 -1.55 -2.63 0.70
C LEU A 113 -1.39 -3.88 -0.17
N ALA A 114 -2.45 -4.67 -0.35
CA ALA A 114 -2.42 -5.81 -1.27
C ALA A 114 -2.13 -5.40 -2.73
N LEU A 115 -2.71 -4.27 -3.17
CA LEU A 115 -2.46 -3.74 -4.51
C LEU A 115 -0.97 -3.41 -4.71
N ILE A 116 -0.33 -2.86 -3.71
CA ILE A 116 1.06 -2.41 -3.80
C ILE A 116 2.03 -3.58 -3.70
N GLU A 117 1.74 -4.55 -2.85
CA GLU A 117 2.58 -5.72 -2.64
C GLU A 117 2.71 -6.60 -3.90
N SER A 118 1.66 -6.70 -4.70
CA SER A 118 1.62 -7.63 -5.83
C SER A 118 0.98 -7.11 -7.12
N GLY A 119 0.42 -5.90 -7.11
CA GLY A 119 -0.49 -5.45 -8.18
C GLY A 119 -1.77 -6.28 -8.26
N LEU A 120 -2.19 -6.94 -7.18
CA LEU A 120 -3.28 -7.92 -7.10
C LEU A 120 -3.06 -9.09 -8.07
N GLU A 121 -1.85 -9.62 -8.10
CA GLU A 121 -1.47 -10.82 -8.86
C GLU A 121 -0.91 -11.90 -7.92
N ASN A 122 -1.09 -13.15 -8.31
CA ASN A 122 -0.48 -14.29 -7.62
C ASN A 122 0.99 -14.46 -8.04
N VAL A 123 1.84 -13.54 -7.63
CA VAL A 123 3.27 -13.52 -7.95
C VAL A 123 4.13 -14.06 -6.81
N THR A 124 5.38 -14.39 -7.14
CA THR A 124 6.41 -14.77 -6.17
C THR A 124 7.56 -13.78 -6.26
N SER A 125 7.93 -13.16 -5.14
CA SER A 125 9.09 -12.27 -5.07
C SER A 125 10.41 -13.05 -5.08
N SER A 126 11.52 -12.35 -5.34
CA SER A 126 12.87 -12.91 -5.24
C SER A 126 13.21 -13.47 -3.85
N ALA A 127 12.60 -12.92 -2.81
CA ALA A 127 12.74 -13.38 -1.42
C ALA A 127 11.81 -14.55 -1.06
N GLY A 128 10.92 -14.98 -1.97
CA GLY A 128 10.00 -16.09 -1.75
C GLY A 128 8.68 -15.71 -1.06
N ALA A 129 8.36 -14.42 -0.96
CA ALA A 129 7.02 -13.97 -0.60
C ALA A 129 6.05 -14.28 -1.73
N LYS A 130 4.79 -14.62 -1.41
CA LYS A 130 3.81 -15.09 -2.39
C LYS A 130 2.42 -14.52 -2.22
N GLY A 131 1.70 -14.50 -3.34
CA GLY A 131 0.28 -14.15 -3.42
C GLY A 131 0.01 -12.65 -3.32
N PHE A 132 -1.25 -12.28 -3.23
CA PHE A 132 -1.71 -10.89 -3.22
C PHE A 132 -1.08 -10.07 -2.09
N TRP A 133 -0.88 -10.68 -0.94
CA TRP A 133 -0.35 -10.05 0.26
C TRP A 133 1.15 -10.26 0.46
N GLN A 134 1.86 -10.86 -0.49
CA GLN A 134 3.30 -11.13 -0.44
C GLN A 134 3.76 -11.71 0.91
N ILE A 135 3.03 -12.74 1.38
CA ILE A 135 3.30 -13.37 2.66
C ILE A 135 4.53 -14.29 2.56
N MET A 136 5.46 -14.16 3.48
CA MET A 136 6.59 -15.08 3.61
C MET A 136 6.11 -16.45 4.12
N ARG A 137 6.82 -17.52 3.73
CA ARG A 137 6.48 -18.90 4.13
C ARG A 137 6.38 -19.07 5.65
N THR A 138 7.34 -18.52 6.37
CA THR A 138 7.39 -18.57 7.83
C THR A 138 6.18 -17.87 8.45
N THR A 139 5.90 -16.65 8.00
CA THR A 139 4.74 -15.87 8.44
C THR A 139 3.42 -16.58 8.13
N GLY A 140 3.25 -17.11 6.90
CA GLY A 140 2.04 -17.84 6.55
C GLY A 140 1.76 -19.00 7.52
N ARG A 141 2.79 -19.81 7.81
CA ARG A 141 2.68 -20.93 8.76
C ARG A 141 2.44 -20.47 10.18
N GLU A 142 3.11 -19.41 10.65
CA GLU A 142 2.92 -18.83 11.99
C GLU A 142 1.45 -18.42 12.22
N TYR A 143 0.79 -17.89 11.17
CA TYR A 143 -0.59 -17.47 11.21
C TYR A 143 -1.61 -18.53 10.73
N GLY A 144 -1.16 -19.78 10.52
CA GLY A 144 -2.02 -20.94 10.32
C GLY A 144 -2.31 -21.33 8.88
N LEU A 145 -1.58 -20.78 7.88
CA LEU A 145 -1.70 -21.24 6.51
C LEU A 145 -0.97 -22.58 6.29
N GLU A 146 -1.59 -23.45 5.52
CA GLU A 146 -0.92 -24.63 4.98
C GLU A 146 0.04 -24.22 3.86
N VAL A 147 1.35 -24.41 4.10
CA VAL A 147 2.39 -24.10 3.12
C VAL A 147 3.40 -25.24 3.10
N ASN A 148 3.22 -26.17 2.17
CA ASN A 148 4.07 -27.35 1.99
C ASN A 148 4.47 -27.54 0.51
N ALA A 149 4.83 -28.74 0.10
CA ALA A 149 5.21 -29.03 -1.28
C ALA A 149 4.00 -29.15 -2.23
N ASN A 150 2.84 -29.50 -1.70
CA ASN A 150 1.63 -29.77 -2.47
C ASN A 150 0.59 -28.64 -2.38
N VAL A 151 0.57 -27.91 -1.26
CA VAL A 151 -0.40 -26.85 -0.96
C VAL A 151 0.32 -25.58 -0.56
N ASP A 152 -0.13 -24.46 -1.10
CA ASP A 152 0.36 -23.14 -0.74
C ASP A 152 -0.82 -22.15 -0.64
N GLU A 153 -1.39 -22.05 0.56
CA GLU A 153 -2.57 -21.22 0.83
C GLU A 153 -2.30 -19.72 0.78
N ARG A 154 -1.04 -19.29 0.63
CA ARG A 154 -0.71 -17.88 0.39
C ARG A 154 -1.28 -17.35 -0.92
N TYR A 155 -1.61 -18.24 -1.86
CA TYR A 155 -2.29 -17.90 -3.11
C TYR A 155 -3.82 -17.81 -2.97
N ASN A 156 -4.39 -18.28 -1.87
CA ASN A 156 -5.81 -18.14 -1.58
C ASN A 156 -6.09 -16.73 -1.04
N ILE A 157 -6.91 -15.97 -1.76
CA ILE A 157 -7.18 -14.57 -1.43
C ILE A 157 -7.86 -14.41 -0.05
N ASP A 158 -8.82 -15.29 0.28
CA ASP A 158 -9.56 -15.19 1.55
C ASP A 158 -8.64 -15.49 2.74
N LEU A 159 -7.93 -16.61 2.67
CA LEU A 159 -7.05 -17.05 3.75
C LEU A 159 -5.87 -16.09 3.94
N SER A 160 -5.25 -15.65 2.84
CA SER A 160 -4.13 -14.71 2.91
C SER A 160 -4.56 -13.32 3.40
N THR A 161 -5.78 -12.85 3.05
CA THR A 161 -6.32 -11.60 3.57
C THR A 161 -6.55 -11.68 5.09
N ARG A 162 -7.13 -12.79 5.59
CA ARG A 162 -7.29 -12.99 7.04
C ARG A 162 -5.96 -13.03 7.78
N VAL A 163 -4.92 -13.63 7.20
CA VAL A 163 -3.56 -13.61 7.77
C VAL A 163 -3.00 -12.18 7.80
N ALA A 164 -3.17 -11.41 6.73
CA ALA A 164 -2.76 -10.02 6.70
C ALA A 164 -3.48 -9.20 7.79
N CYS A 165 -4.80 -9.39 7.97
CA CYS A 165 -5.57 -8.74 9.01
C CYS A 165 -5.02 -9.04 10.41
N LYS A 166 -4.79 -10.31 10.72
CA LYS A 166 -4.22 -10.73 12.03
C LYS A 166 -2.86 -10.07 12.29
N TYR A 167 -2.00 -10.00 11.26
CA TYR A 167 -0.71 -9.32 11.37
C TYR A 167 -0.88 -7.82 11.66
N LEU A 168 -1.76 -7.15 10.91
CA LEU A 168 -2.01 -5.71 11.01
C LEU A 168 -2.62 -5.34 12.37
N ILE A 169 -3.57 -6.12 12.87
CA ILE A 169 -4.16 -5.93 14.21
C ILE A 169 -3.07 -6.06 15.29
N LYS A 170 -2.27 -7.13 15.26
CA LYS A 170 -1.15 -7.32 16.20
C LYS A 170 -0.15 -6.15 16.15
N ALA A 171 0.10 -5.62 14.95
CA ALA A 171 0.96 -4.46 14.79
C ALA A 171 0.33 -3.17 15.32
N LYS A 172 -0.98 -2.95 15.07
CA LYS A 172 -1.74 -1.82 15.63
C LYS A 172 -1.77 -1.85 17.16
N GLU A 173 -1.99 -3.02 17.76
CA GLU A 173 -1.94 -3.21 19.22
C GLU A 173 -0.56 -2.85 19.77
N LYS A 174 0.49 -3.24 19.05
CA LYS A 174 1.88 -3.00 19.48
C LYS A 174 2.32 -1.55 19.35
N PHE A 175 1.90 -0.85 18.32
CA PHE A 175 2.41 0.50 17.97
C PHE A 175 1.40 1.61 18.20
N GLY A 176 0.13 1.29 18.46
CA GLY A 176 -0.93 2.29 18.67
C GLY A 176 -1.38 3.03 17.41
N SER A 177 -0.77 2.78 16.25
CA SER A 177 -1.01 3.48 14.98
C SER A 177 -1.19 2.51 13.81
N TRP A 178 -2.17 2.77 12.94
CA TRP A 178 -2.38 2.04 11.70
C TRP A 178 -1.28 2.33 10.68
N THR A 179 -0.76 3.55 10.67
CA THR A 179 0.36 3.95 9.82
C THR A 179 1.63 3.16 10.19
N LEU A 180 1.92 3.02 11.48
CA LEU A 180 3.03 2.18 11.94
C LEU A 180 2.78 0.68 11.70
N ALA A 181 1.52 0.23 11.78
CA ALA A 181 1.16 -1.13 11.41
C ALA A 181 1.45 -1.40 9.93
N ALA A 182 1.04 -0.49 9.03
CA ALA A 182 1.37 -0.56 7.61
C ALA A 182 2.88 -0.57 7.36
N ALA A 183 3.63 0.33 8.03
CA ALA A 183 5.09 0.38 7.95
C ALA A 183 5.74 -0.95 8.38
N SER A 184 5.18 -1.59 9.42
CA SER A 184 5.70 -2.85 9.94
C SER A 184 5.46 -4.03 9.00
N TYR A 185 4.47 -3.95 8.12
CA TYR A 185 4.18 -5.01 7.16
C TYR A 185 5.39 -5.28 6.24
N ASN A 186 6.02 -4.23 5.80
CA ASN A 186 7.20 -4.30 4.94
C ASN A 186 8.50 -4.56 5.72
N ARG A 187 8.74 -3.84 6.84
CA ARG A 187 10.01 -3.88 7.58
C ARG A 187 10.04 -4.88 8.72
N GLY A 188 8.91 -5.48 9.04
CA GLY A 188 8.73 -6.31 10.23
C GLY A 188 8.58 -5.48 11.51
N MET A 189 7.77 -5.97 12.45
CA MET A 189 7.51 -5.26 13.72
C MET A 189 8.78 -5.00 14.54
N SER A 190 9.76 -5.92 14.51
CA SER A 190 11.05 -5.72 15.21
C SER A 190 11.92 -4.66 14.54
N GLY A 191 11.79 -4.50 13.22
CA GLY A 191 12.50 -3.47 12.47
C GLY A 191 11.98 -2.08 12.78
N ILE A 192 10.65 -1.90 12.81
CA ILE A 192 10.01 -0.64 13.19
C ILE A 192 10.32 -0.28 14.64
N LYS A 193 10.18 -1.24 15.57
CA LYS A 193 10.51 -0.99 16.98
C LYS A 193 11.92 -0.43 17.16
N ARG A 194 12.94 -1.05 16.51
CA ARG A 194 14.33 -0.58 16.56
C ARG A 194 14.51 0.82 15.99
N LEU A 195 13.75 1.18 14.94
CA LEU A 195 13.84 2.52 14.37
C LEU A 195 13.27 3.57 15.31
N LEU A 196 12.07 3.33 15.87
CA LEU A 196 11.44 4.21 16.84
C LEU A 196 12.35 4.46 18.04
N GLU A 197 12.92 3.38 18.61
CA GLU A 197 13.87 3.47 19.72
C GLU A 197 15.15 4.25 19.35
N LYS A 198 15.73 3.99 18.18
CA LYS A 198 16.97 4.64 17.72
C LYS A 198 16.79 6.13 17.44
N GLN A 199 15.64 6.52 16.88
CA GLN A 199 15.36 7.91 16.50
C GLN A 199 14.58 8.67 17.58
N GLN A 200 14.22 8.00 18.69
CA GLN A 200 13.42 8.58 19.78
C GLN A 200 12.10 9.20 19.25
N SER A 201 11.50 8.54 18.29
CA SER A 201 10.30 8.98 17.59
C SER A 201 9.10 8.12 17.96
N GLU A 202 7.91 8.70 17.95
CA GLU A 202 6.65 8.02 18.21
C GLU A 202 5.81 7.82 16.94
N THR A 203 6.14 8.54 15.86
CA THR A 203 5.38 8.48 14.62
C THR A 203 6.22 7.92 13.47
N TYR A 204 5.52 7.40 12.45
CA TYR A 204 6.17 6.92 11.23
C TYR A 204 6.86 8.04 10.46
N TYR A 205 6.28 9.24 10.45
CA TYR A 205 6.75 10.38 9.65
C TYR A 205 8.03 10.99 10.21
N ASP A 206 8.23 10.88 11.51
CA ASP A 206 9.48 11.28 12.15
C ASP A 206 10.62 10.27 11.88
N LEU A 207 10.32 9.08 11.33
CA LEU A 207 11.32 8.07 10.96
C LEU A 207 11.92 8.29 9.57
N LEU A 208 11.44 9.28 8.85
CA LEU A 208 11.82 9.57 7.48
C LEU A 208 12.89 10.62 7.42
#